data_493b4d027d39a64e67d2188ea280b6b0
#
_entry.id   493b4d027d39a64e67d2188ea280b6b0
#
_cell.length_a   1.000
_cell.length_b   1.000
_cell.length_c   1.000
_cell.angle_alpha   90.00
_cell.angle_beta   90.00
_cell.angle_gamma   90.00
#
_symmetry.space_group_name_H-M   'P 1'
#
loop_
_entity.id
_entity.type
_entity.pdbx_description
1 polymer ?
#
loop_
_entity_poly.entity_id
_entity_poly.type
_entity_poly.pdbx_seq_one_letter_code
_entity_poly.pdbx_strand_id
1 'polypeptide(L)'
;MNSDAIPTHKVYEVLQTEPYDPAQTDRKLTNAQKRLQRYDEQDQQHRRLLEDEQVNKHEFDALNKRTQRLRQQTTREVEKLARELDDVVLNEEGQPIRLYTTHSLDLRKLTLLLGKACHNILCGGN
;
A
#
# COMPACT_ATOMS: atom_id res chain seq x y z
N MET A 1 -34.55 -12.13 15.66
CA MET A 1 -33.75 -12.05 15.64
C MET A 1 -32.90 -11.70 15.37
N ASN A 2 -32.83 -11.58 15.36
CA ASN A 2 -31.99 -11.28 15.07
C ASN A 2 -30.90 -11.42 15.43
N SER A 3 -30.87 -11.77 15.78
CA SER A 3 -29.85 -11.89 16.26
C SER A 3 -28.82 -12.38 15.67
N ASP A 4 -29.08 -12.86 14.90
CA ASP A 4 -28.15 -13.10 14.05
C ASP A 4 -27.41 -11.96 13.69
N ALA A 5 -27.88 -10.84 13.94
CA ALA A 5 -27.21 -9.62 13.64
C ALA A 5 -25.94 -9.53 14.46
N ILE A 6 -24.83 -9.25 13.82
CA ILE A 6 -23.58 -8.99 14.50
C ILE A 6 -23.72 -7.70 15.27
N PRO A 7 -23.43 -7.72 16.57
CA PRO A 7 -23.55 -6.52 17.37
C PRO A 7 -22.67 -5.40 16.80
N THR A 8 -23.28 -4.27 16.58
CA THR A 8 -22.60 -3.12 16.00
C THR A 8 -21.43 -2.65 16.88
N HIS A 9 -21.60 -2.72 18.19
CA HIS A 9 -20.54 -2.29 19.09
C HIS A 9 -19.27 -3.14 18.96
N LYS A 10 -19.39 -4.42 18.62
CA LYS A 10 -18.21 -5.26 18.37
C LYS A 10 -17.46 -4.85 17.12
N VAL A 11 -18.18 -4.35 16.12
CA VAL A 11 -17.54 -3.81 14.91
C VAL A 11 -16.73 -2.58 15.26
N TYR A 12 -17.27 -1.69 16.06
CA TYR A 12 -16.58 -0.47 16.46
C TYR A 12 -15.41 -0.75 17.39
N GLU A 13 -15.46 -1.81 18.19
CA GLU A 13 -14.35 -2.19 19.04
C GLU A 13 -13.12 -2.61 18.23
N VAL A 14 -13.33 -3.16 17.03
CA VAL A 14 -12.23 -3.57 16.15
C VAL A 14 -11.65 -2.38 15.40
N LEU A 15 -12.50 -1.44 14.99
CA LEU A 15 -12.08 -0.27 14.22
C LEU A 15 -11.74 0.88 15.16
N GLN A 16 -10.55 1.41 14.99
CA GLN A 16 -10.08 2.56 15.76
C GLN A 16 -9.59 3.65 14.83
N THR A 17 -9.46 4.85 15.36
CA THR A 17 -8.97 5.99 14.61
C THR A 17 -7.69 6.52 15.27
N GLU A 18 -6.80 7.06 14.46
CA GLU A 18 -5.59 7.72 14.94
C GLU A 18 -5.37 8.98 14.12
N PRO A 19 -4.69 9.99 14.70
CA PRO A 19 -4.30 11.17 13.93
C PRO A 19 -3.42 10.76 12.76
N TYR A 20 -3.57 11.44 11.64
CA TYR A 20 -2.84 11.11 10.43
C TYR A 20 -2.29 12.37 9.78
N ASP A 21 -1.03 12.33 9.35
CA ASP A 21 -0.38 13.43 8.65
C ASP A 21 -0.21 13.08 7.17
N PRO A 22 -1.11 13.57 6.29
CA PRO A 22 -1.00 13.28 4.86
C PRO A 22 0.29 13.84 4.24
N ALA A 23 0.84 14.91 4.79
CA ALA A 23 2.08 15.50 4.28
C ALA A 23 3.25 14.55 4.44
N GLN A 24 3.30 13.80 5.54
CA GLN A 24 4.35 12.81 5.76
C GLN A 24 4.27 11.68 4.74
N THR A 25 3.06 11.17 4.50
CA THR A 25 2.84 10.13 3.50
C THR A 25 3.17 10.64 2.10
N ASP A 26 2.81 11.87 1.79
CA ASP A 26 3.13 12.49 0.51
C ASP A 26 4.63 12.59 0.30
N ARG A 27 5.40 12.95 1.33
CA ARG A 27 6.86 12.98 1.23
C ARG A 27 7.44 11.60 0.98
N LYS A 28 6.92 10.57 1.65
CA LYS A 28 7.35 9.18 1.42
C LYS A 28 7.05 8.75 0.00
N LEU A 29 5.87 9.10 -0.50
CA LEU A 29 5.46 8.79 -1.87
C LEU A 29 6.38 9.46 -2.87
N THR A 30 6.67 10.74 -2.69
CA THR A 30 7.58 11.48 -3.55
C THR A 30 8.97 10.85 -3.56
N ASN A 31 9.49 10.45 -2.40
CA ASN A 31 10.79 9.80 -2.29
C ASN A 31 10.80 8.43 -2.98
N ALA A 32 9.72 7.68 -2.87
CA ALA A 32 9.60 6.39 -3.55
C ALA A 32 9.56 6.57 -5.06
N GLN A 33 8.85 7.58 -5.56
CA GLN A 33 8.79 7.90 -6.98
C GLN A 33 10.17 8.31 -7.52
N LYS A 34 10.95 9.05 -6.72
CA LYS A 34 12.32 9.40 -7.09
C LYS A 34 13.21 8.16 -7.18
N ARG A 35 13.01 7.18 -6.30
CA ARG A 35 13.74 5.91 -6.37
C ARG A 35 13.40 5.15 -7.64
N LEU A 36 12.13 5.12 -8.05
CA LEU A 36 11.74 4.51 -9.32
C LEU A 36 12.45 5.16 -10.49
N GLN A 37 12.54 6.47 -10.50
CA GLN A 37 13.23 7.19 -11.54
C GLN A 37 14.72 6.82 -11.59
N ARG A 38 15.36 6.66 -10.43
CA ARG A 38 16.77 6.22 -10.37
C ARG A 38 16.94 4.80 -10.91
N TYR A 39 15.99 3.92 -10.67
CA TYR A 39 16.05 2.57 -11.23
C TYR A 39 15.95 2.58 -12.76
N ASP A 40 15.14 3.47 -13.31
CA ASP A 40 15.07 3.63 -14.77
C ASP A 40 16.41 4.13 -15.34
N GLU A 41 17.05 5.05 -14.65
CA GLU A 41 18.37 5.54 -15.04
C GLU A 41 19.42 4.42 -14.96
N GLN A 42 19.37 3.60 -13.91
CA GLN A 42 20.25 2.46 -13.77
C GLN A 42 20.05 1.45 -14.90
N ASP A 43 18.81 1.19 -15.28
CA ASP A 43 18.52 0.31 -16.41
C ASP A 43 19.17 0.82 -17.68
N GLN A 44 19.09 2.12 -17.94
CA GLN A 44 19.72 2.71 -19.11
C GLN A 44 21.24 2.57 -19.06
N GLN A 45 21.83 2.77 -17.89
CA GLN A 45 23.27 2.59 -17.71
C GLN A 45 23.69 1.14 -17.95
N HIS A 46 22.92 0.18 -17.44
CA HIS A 46 23.20 -1.24 -17.63
C HIS A 46 23.15 -1.61 -19.13
N ARG A 47 22.18 -1.07 -19.86
CA ARG A 47 22.08 -1.30 -21.31
C ARG A 47 23.28 -0.72 -22.05
N ARG A 48 23.73 0.48 -21.65
CA ARG A 48 24.93 1.09 -22.25
C ARG A 48 26.17 0.24 -21.97
N LEU A 49 26.31 -0.26 -20.75
CA LEU A 49 27.43 -1.16 -20.42
C LEU A 49 27.43 -2.40 -21.29
N LEU A 50 26.26 -2.96 -21.57
CA LEU A 50 26.15 -4.12 -22.44
C LEU A 50 26.50 -3.74 -23.90
N GLU A 51 25.98 -2.61 -24.39
CA GLU A 51 26.25 -2.13 -25.73
C GLU A 51 27.73 -1.82 -25.93
N ASP A 52 28.38 -1.26 -24.91
CA ASP A 52 29.81 -0.93 -24.94
C ASP A 52 30.69 -2.12 -24.59
N GLU A 53 30.10 -3.30 -24.45
CA GLU A 53 30.82 -4.54 -24.14
C GLU A 53 31.60 -4.48 -22.81
N GLN A 54 31.20 -3.58 -21.92
CA GLN A 54 31.80 -3.50 -20.58
C GLN A 54 31.34 -4.61 -19.65
N VAL A 55 30.19 -5.19 -19.93
CA VAL A 55 29.64 -6.35 -19.21
C VAL A 55 29.16 -7.36 -20.24
N ASN A 56 29.21 -8.64 -19.89
CA ASN A 56 28.63 -9.67 -20.74
C ASN A 56 27.13 -9.82 -20.45
N LYS A 57 26.46 -10.63 -21.26
CA LYS A 57 25.03 -10.81 -21.13
C LYS A 57 24.66 -11.41 -19.76
N HIS A 58 25.46 -12.30 -19.25
CA HIS A 58 25.21 -12.91 -17.93
C HIS A 58 25.28 -11.87 -16.81
N GLU A 59 26.27 -11.01 -16.84
CA GLU A 59 26.42 -9.92 -15.90
C GLU A 59 25.26 -8.92 -16.03
N PHE A 60 24.89 -8.58 -17.26
CA PHE A 60 23.76 -7.71 -17.52
C PHE A 60 22.47 -8.29 -16.96
N ASP A 61 22.21 -9.58 -17.20
CA ASP A 61 20.99 -10.22 -16.71
C ASP A 61 20.94 -10.20 -15.17
N ALA A 62 22.07 -10.37 -14.50
CA ALA A 62 22.14 -10.31 -13.05
C ALA A 62 21.82 -8.90 -12.53
N LEU A 63 22.39 -7.87 -13.15
CA LEU A 63 22.13 -6.49 -12.80
C LEU A 63 20.67 -6.13 -13.05
N ASN A 64 20.15 -6.54 -14.18
CA ASN A 64 18.77 -6.27 -14.57
C ASN A 64 17.79 -6.95 -13.61
N LYS A 65 18.06 -8.18 -13.24
CA LYS A 65 17.21 -8.93 -12.30
C LYS A 65 17.15 -8.25 -10.95
N ARG A 66 18.27 -7.73 -10.46
CA ARG A 66 18.32 -7.01 -9.20
C ARG A 66 17.51 -5.71 -9.28
N THR A 67 17.70 -4.94 -10.34
CA THR A 67 16.96 -3.68 -10.54
C THR A 67 15.47 -3.93 -10.66
N GLN A 68 15.05 -4.97 -11.38
CA GLN A 68 13.65 -5.33 -11.50
C GLN A 68 13.03 -5.67 -10.15
N ARG A 69 13.76 -6.39 -9.30
CA ARG A 69 13.27 -6.73 -7.96
C ARG A 69 13.05 -5.47 -7.12
N LEU A 70 14.02 -4.55 -7.12
CA LEU A 70 13.92 -3.30 -6.39
C LEU A 70 12.78 -2.43 -6.93
N ARG A 71 12.63 -2.41 -8.26
CA ARG A 71 11.54 -1.67 -8.90
C ARG A 71 10.18 -2.21 -8.47
N GLN A 72 10.02 -3.53 -8.46
CA GLN A 72 8.75 -4.15 -8.04
C GLN A 72 8.42 -3.81 -6.58
N GLN A 73 9.40 -3.88 -5.69
CA GLN A 73 9.21 -3.55 -4.29
C GLN A 73 8.79 -2.09 -4.12
N THR A 74 9.47 -1.19 -4.82
CA THR A 74 9.19 0.23 -4.73
C THR A 74 7.84 0.57 -5.34
N THR A 75 7.45 -0.10 -6.43
CA THR A 75 6.14 0.09 -7.04
C THR A 75 5.03 -0.30 -6.06
N ARG A 76 5.19 -1.39 -5.34
CA ARG A 76 4.23 -1.80 -4.31
C ARG A 76 4.15 -0.76 -3.19
N GLU A 77 5.28 -0.20 -2.80
CA GLU A 77 5.32 0.85 -1.79
C GLU A 77 4.57 2.09 -2.27
N VAL A 78 4.78 2.50 -3.51
CA VAL A 78 4.07 3.64 -4.12
C VAL A 78 2.57 3.40 -4.12
N GLU A 79 2.14 2.22 -4.55
CA GLU A 79 0.72 1.87 -4.57
C GLU A 79 0.11 1.90 -3.17
N LYS A 80 0.82 1.38 -2.19
CA LYS A 80 0.38 1.37 -0.81
C LYS A 80 0.24 2.78 -0.26
N LEU A 81 1.24 3.62 -0.48
CA LEU A 81 1.21 5.01 0.00
C LEU A 81 0.12 5.82 -0.69
N ALA A 82 -0.09 5.60 -1.99
CA ALA A 82 -1.16 6.27 -2.72
C ALA A 82 -2.54 5.89 -2.16
N ARG A 83 -2.73 4.62 -1.82
CA ARG A 83 -3.98 4.17 -1.20
C ARG A 83 -4.18 4.78 0.18
N GLU A 84 -3.12 4.90 0.96
CA GLU A 84 -3.20 5.54 2.27
C GLU A 84 -3.71 6.99 2.14
N LEU A 85 -3.22 7.72 1.14
CA LEU A 85 -3.68 9.08 0.89
C LEU A 85 -5.14 9.13 0.44
N ASP A 86 -5.56 8.18 -0.39
CA ASP A 86 -6.94 8.11 -0.85
C ASP A 86 -7.91 7.75 0.27
N ASP A 87 -7.44 6.99 1.26
CA ASP A 87 -8.28 6.51 2.37
C ASP A 87 -8.33 7.48 3.55
N VAL A 88 -7.72 8.65 3.44
CA VAL A 88 -7.76 9.65 4.50
C VAL A 88 -9.18 10.17 4.63
N VAL A 89 -9.68 10.18 5.87
CA VAL A 89 -10.97 10.76 6.19
C VAL A 89 -10.76 11.89 7.18
N LEU A 90 -11.76 12.77 7.29
CA LEU A 90 -11.72 13.87 8.24
C LEU A 90 -12.65 13.55 9.41
N ASN A 91 -12.21 13.91 10.62
CA ASN A 91 -13.07 13.80 11.79
C ASN A 91 -14.06 14.98 11.83
N GLU A 92 -14.86 15.07 12.89
CA GLU A 92 -15.86 16.13 13.02
C GLU A 92 -15.25 17.53 13.04
N GLU A 93 -14.00 17.63 13.48
CA GLU A 93 -13.27 18.89 13.56
C GLU A 93 -12.52 19.23 12.27
N GLY A 94 -12.68 18.38 11.25
CA GLY A 94 -12.02 18.60 9.96
C GLY A 94 -10.56 18.18 9.93
N GLN A 95 -10.10 17.42 10.92
CA GLN A 95 -8.72 16.96 10.99
C GLN A 95 -8.56 15.61 10.30
N PRO A 96 -7.46 15.39 9.58
CA PRO A 96 -7.22 14.09 8.95
C PRO A 96 -7.03 13.00 9.99
N ILE A 97 -7.71 11.88 9.79
CA ILE A 97 -7.56 10.71 10.65
C ILE A 97 -7.43 9.48 9.75
N ARG A 98 -6.90 8.43 10.33
CA ARG A 98 -6.78 7.13 9.69
C ARG A 98 -7.56 6.10 10.49
N LEU A 99 -8.28 5.24 9.76
CA LEU A 99 -8.97 4.10 10.36
C LEU A 99 -8.04 2.90 10.32
N TYR A 100 -8.01 2.16 11.42
CA TYR A 100 -7.24 0.93 11.48
C TYR A 100 -7.93 -0.09 12.37
N THR A 101 -7.53 -1.34 12.26
CA THR A 101 -8.04 -2.40 13.11
C THR A 101 -7.02 -2.73 14.19
N THR A 102 -7.51 -3.04 15.38
CA THR A 102 -6.65 -3.40 16.50
C THR A 102 -5.95 -4.72 16.23
N HIS A 103 -6.64 -5.64 15.57
CA HIS A 103 -6.11 -6.97 15.27
C HIS A 103 -6.42 -7.37 13.84
N SER A 104 -5.40 -7.67 13.07
CA SER A 104 -5.57 -8.04 11.66
C SER A 104 -6.38 -9.33 11.50
N LEU A 105 -6.25 -10.26 12.44
CA LEU A 105 -7.05 -11.50 12.43
C LEU A 105 -8.52 -11.20 12.64
N ASP A 106 -8.82 -10.22 13.47
CA ASP A 106 -10.19 -9.82 13.73
C ASP A 106 -10.82 -9.18 12.52
N LEU A 107 -10.04 -8.46 11.72
CA LEU A 107 -10.53 -7.92 10.47
C LEU A 107 -10.98 -9.04 9.53
N ARG A 108 -10.22 -10.12 9.45
CA ARG A 108 -10.58 -11.28 8.64
C ARG A 108 -11.86 -11.91 9.14
N LYS A 109 -11.99 -12.09 10.46
CA LYS A 109 -13.21 -12.63 11.07
C LYS A 109 -14.38 -11.68 10.83
N LEU A 110 -14.16 -10.39 10.96
CA LEU A 110 -15.17 -9.38 10.71
C LEU A 110 -15.67 -9.48 9.27
N THR A 111 -14.78 -9.60 8.33
CA THR A 111 -15.13 -9.76 6.92
C THR A 111 -15.97 -11.02 6.70
N LEU A 112 -15.60 -12.14 7.33
CA LEU A 112 -16.36 -13.37 7.24
C LEU A 112 -17.74 -13.25 7.88
N LEU A 113 -17.81 -12.62 9.04
CA LEU A 113 -19.07 -12.47 9.78
C LEU A 113 -20.02 -11.50 9.08
N LEU A 114 -19.50 -10.42 8.54
CA LEU A 114 -20.30 -9.39 7.86
C LEU A 114 -20.41 -9.61 6.36
N GLY A 115 -19.66 -10.58 5.84
CA GLY A 115 -19.50 -10.77 4.42
C GLY A 115 -20.81 -10.88 3.67
N LYS A 116 -21.75 -11.62 4.20
CA LYS A 116 -23.04 -11.83 3.54
C LYS A 116 -23.96 -10.61 3.65
N ALA A 117 -23.82 -9.82 4.70
CA ALA A 117 -24.70 -8.68 4.94
C ALA A 117 -24.04 -7.37 4.51
N CYS A 118 -22.75 -7.21 4.76
CA CYS A 118 -22.05 -5.94 4.58
C CYS A 118 -20.81 -6.06 3.74
N HIS A 119 -20.67 -7.13 2.97
CA HIS A 119 -19.49 -7.38 2.16
C HIS A 119 -19.13 -6.18 1.28
N ASN A 120 -20.09 -5.63 0.58
CA ASN A 120 -19.87 -4.51 -0.32
C ASN A 120 -19.43 -3.24 0.42
N ILE A 121 -19.80 -3.10 1.68
CA ILE A 121 -19.41 -1.94 2.48
C ILE A 121 -17.96 -2.09 2.93
N LEU A 122 -17.60 -3.26 3.44
CA LEU A 122 -16.27 -3.50 3.99
C LEU A 122 -15.24 -3.85 2.93
N CYS A 123 -15.63 -4.58 1.93
CA CYS A 123 -14.74 -5.09 0.90
C CYS A 123 -14.92 -4.40 -0.44
N GLY A 124 -15.93 -3.55 -0.57
CA GLY A 124 -16.25 -2.89 -1.82
C GLY A 124 -15.16 -1.97 -2.32
N GLY A 125 -14.33 -1.47 -1.41
CA GLY A 125 -13.20 -0.65 -1.78
C GLY A 125 -12.01 -1.42 -2.31
N ASN A 126 -12.07 -2.72 -2.29
CA ASN A 126 -10.97 -3.56 -2.79
C ASN A 126 -11.05 -3.79 -4.30
#